data_2c02304efa728e030278411131506977
#
_entry.id   2c02304efa728e030278411131506977
#
_cell.length_a   1.000
_cell.length_b   1.000
_cell.length_c   1.000
_cell.angle_alpha   90.00
_cell.angle_beta   90.00
_cell.angle_gamma   90.00
#
_symmetry.space_group_name_H-M   'P 1'
#
loop_
_entity.id
_entity.type
_entity.pdbx_description
1 polymer ?
#
loop_
_entity_poly.entity_id
_entity_poly.type
_entity_poly.pdbx_seq_one_letter_code
_entity_poly.pdbx_strand_id
1 'polypeptide(L)'
;MKEKRNMTVDDWLNRAKELMSIKTERQLALKLDVTRQAVRSWRDRGEVPPARAAQIEYLTKSAVTWQSLCPELLRKIRETDSL
;
A
#
# COMPACT_ATOMS: atom_id res chain seq x y z
N MET A 1 -3.19 17.04 21.75
CA MET A 1 -3.11 16.22 21.30
C MET A 1 -3.16 15.96 20.11
N LYS A 2 -2.77 15.61 19.62
CA LYS A 2 -2.96 15.41 18.49
C LYS A 2 -3.69 14.33 18.23
N GLU A 3 -4.56 14.41 17.49
CA GLU A 3 -5.31 13.37 17.39
C GLU A 3 -4.69 12.42 16.51
N LYS A 4 -5.01 11.22 16.60
CA LYS A 4 -4.47 10.25 15.78
C LYS A 4 -5.15 10.26 14.49
N ARG A 5 -4.42 10.36 13.43
CA ARG A 5 -5.00 10.33 12.12
C ARG A 5 -4.77 9.00 11.49
N ASN A 6 -5.75 8.51 10.74
CA ASN A 6 -5.57 7.31 9.96
C ASN A 6 -4.69 7.63 8.77
N MET A 7 -3.73 6.80 8.50
CA MET A 7 -2.89 6.96 7.33
C MET A 7 -3.66 6.49 6.10
N THR A 8 -3.48 7.21 5.00
CA THR A 8 -4.08 6.83 3.72
C THR A 8 -3.18 5.84 3.01
N VAL A 9 -3.68 5.25 1.94
CA VAL A 9 -2.85 4.37 1.12
C VAL A 9 -1.64 5.13 0.60
N ASP A 10 -1.85 6.40 0.23
CA ASP A 10 -0.76 7.23 -0.22
C ASP A 10 0.33 7.36 0.84
N ASP A 11 -0.08 7.57 2.08
CA ASP A 11 0.85 7.65 3.21
C ASP A 11 1.62 6.34 3.40
N TRP A 12 0.91 5.22 3.29
CA TRP A 12 1.54 3.93 3.46
C TRP A 12 2.53 3.61 2.34
N LEU A 13 2.22 4.02 1.12
CA LEU A 13 3.15 3.85 0.01
C LEU A 13 4.40 4.68 0.22
N ASN A 14 4.24 5.90 0.73
CA ASN A 14 5.40 6.73 1.05
C ASN A 14 6.23 6.12 2.16
N ARG A 15 5.57 5.54 3.15
CA ARG A 15 6.27 4.87 4.23
C ARG A 15 7.06 3.67 3.71
N ALA A 16 6.45 2.92 2.81
CA ALA A 16 7.12 1.77 2.21
C ALA A 16 8.38 2.20 1.46
N LYS A 17 8.29 3.31 0.74
CA LYS A 17 9.45 3.84 0.03
C LYS A 17 10.59 4.17 1.01
N GLU A 18 10.24 4.80 2.12
CA GLU A 18 11.25 5.11 3.13
C GLU A 18 11.92 3.86 3.67
N LEU A 19 11.09 2.86 3.98
CA LEU A 19 11.60 1.62 4.57
C LEU A 19 12.47 0.83 3.60
N MET A 20 12.21 0.98 2.32
CA MET A 20 12.99 0.30 1.30
C MET A 20 14.12 1.15 0.74
N SER A 21 14.32 2.34 1.31
CA SER A 21 15.34 3.30 0.87
C SER A 21 15.17 3.68 -0.59
N ILE A 22 13.91 3.85 -0.99
CA ILE A 22 13.57 4.24 -2.34
C ILE A 22 13.21 5.71 -2.34
N LYS A 23 13.75 6.46 -3.29
CA LYS A 23 13.54 7.89 -3.32
C LYS A 23 12.56 8.37 -4.37
N THR A 24 12.37 7.60 -5.44
CA THR A 24 11.51 8.06 -6.53
C THR A 24 10.43 7.06 -6.81
N GLU A 25 9.36 7.54 -7.44
CA GLU A 25 8.27 6.68 -7.86
C GLU A 25 8.74 5.67 -8.89
N ARG A 26 9.66 6.08 -9.75
CA ARG A 26 10.21 5.19 -10.74
C ARG A 26 10.92 4.00 -10.09
N GLN A 27 11.69 4.27 -9.04
CA GLN A 27 12.39 3.21 -8.33
C GLN A 27 11.41 2.26 -7.67
N LEU A 28 10.32 2.80 -7.12
CA LEU A 28 9.31 1.97 -6.52
C LEU A 28 8.66 1.06 -7.57
N ALA A 29 8.32 1.64 -8.72
CA ALA A 29 7.72 0.86 -9.79
C ALA A 29 8.64 -0.25 -10.26
N LEU A 30 9.93 0.06 -10.41
CA LEU A 30 10.90 -0.94 -10.82
C LEU A 30 11.02 -2.05 -9.79
N LYS A 31 11.02 -1.69 -8.52
CA LYS A 31 11.14 -2.66 -7.44
C LYS A 31 9.97 -3.64 -7.45
N LEU A 32 8.80 -3.14 -7.79
CA LEU A 32 7.59 -3.96 -7.78
C LEU A 32 7.27 -4.55 -9.16
N ASP A 33 8.12 -4.27 -10.13
CA ASP A 33 7.95 -4.78 -11.49
C ASP A 33 6.63 -4.32 -12.12
N VAL A 34 6.33 -3.04 -11.95
CA VAL A 34 5.14 -2.42 -12.52
C VAL A 34 5.53 -1.10 -13.15
N THR A 35 4.58 -0.43 -13.79
CA THR A 35 4.83 0.88 -14.37
C THR A 35 4.58 1.97 -13.34
N ARG A 36 5.16 3.15 -13.57
CA ARG A 36 4.86 4.29 -12.72
C ARG A 36 3.39 4.65 -12.78
N GLN A 37 2.79 4.45 -13.95
CA GLN A 37 1.37 4.72 -14.11
C GLN A 37 0.53 3.83 -13.20
N ALA A 38 0.93 2.57 -13.03
CA ALA A 38 0.23 1.67 -12.14
C ALA A 38 0.28 2.18 -10.71
N VAL A 39 1.46 2.61 -10.25
CA VAL A 39 1.59 3.13 -8.89
C VAL A 39 0.74 4.38 -8.72
N ARG A 40 0.75 5.25 -9.71
CA ARG A 40 -0.07 6.46 -9.66
C ARG A 40 -1.54 6.12 -9.56
N SER A 41 -1.97 5.12 -10.31
CA SER A 41 -3.36 4.68 -10.25
C SER A 41 -3.74 4.18 -8.86
N TRP A 42 -2.83 3.46 -8.20
CA TRP A 42 -3.09 3.00 -6.84
C TRP A 42 -3.28 4.17 -5.88
N ARG A 43 -2.46 5.21 -6.03
CA ARG A 43 -2.59 6.39 -5.18
C ARG A 43 -3.90 7.11 -5.42
N ASP A 44 -4.28 7.23 -6.70
CA ASP A 44 -5.51 7.91 -7.05
C ASP A 44 -6.75 7.17 -6.55
N ARG A 45 -6.72 5.84 -6.64
CA ARG A 45 -7.85 5.04 -6.19
C ARG A 45 -7.84 4.77 -4.70
N GLY A 46 -6.69 4.91 -4.07
CA GLY A 46 -6.54 4.56 -2.66
C GLY A 46 -6.61 3.06 -2.43
N GLU A 47 -6.09 2.29 -3.38
CA GLU A 47 -6.14 0.83 -3.28
C GLU A 47 -5.01 0.22 -4.08
N VAL A 48 -4.26 -0.68 -3.50
CA VAL A 48 -3.16 -1.39 -4.17
C VAL A 48 -3.66 -2.79 -4.49
N PRO A 49 -3.33 -3.34 -5.68
CA PRO A 49 -3.73 -4.72 -5.98
C PRO A 49 -3.17 -5.68 -4.93
N PRO A 50 -3.92 -6.71 -4.55
CA PRO A 50 -3.49 -7.59 -3.46
C PRO A 50 -2.12 -8.22 -3.65
N ALA A 51 -1.80 -8.64 -4.86
CA ALA A 51 -0.50 -9.25 -5.11
C ALA A 51 0.64 -8.27 -4.86
N ARG A 52 0.46 -7.02 -5.25
CA ARG A 52 1.48 -6.01 -5.03
C ARG A 52 1.53 -5.58 -3.57
N ALA A 53 0.38 -5.54 -2.92
CA ALA A 53 0.33 -5.24 -1.49
C ALA A 53 1.08 -6.30 -0.69
N ALA A 54 0.90 -7.57 -1.04
CA ALA A 54 1.62 -8.65 -0.38
C ALA A 54 3.12 -8.54 -0.62
N GLN A 55 3.51 -8.13 -1.83
CA GLN A 55 4.91 -7.94 -2.16
C GLN A 55 5.52 -6.83 -1.31
N ILE A 56 4.80 -5.73 -1.14
CA ILE A 56 5.27 -4.62 -0.31
C ILE A 56 5.38 -5.05 1.14
N GLU A 57 4.42 -5.82 1.62
CA GLU A 57 4.49 -6.33 2.98
C GLU A 57 5.74 -7.16 3.18
N TYR A 58 6.02 -8.04 2.24
CA TYR A 58 7.21 -8.87 2.33
C TYR A 58 8.48 -8.01 2.30
N LEU A 59 8.55 -7.05 1.38
CA LEU A 59 9.74 -6.22 1.22
C LEU A 59 9.99 -5.29 2.40
N THR A 60 8.94 -4.90 3.11
CA THR A 60 9.07 -4.05 4.29
C THR A 60 9.10 -4.85 5.59
N LYS A 61 9.18 -6.17 5.50
CA LYS A 61 9.20 -7.06 6.65
C LYS A 61 8.00 -6.83 7.54
N SER A 62 6.85 -6.71 6.90
CA SER A 62 5.55 -6.55 7.54
C SER A 62 5.36 -5.21 8.24
N ALA A 63 6.25 -4.25 8.01
CA ALA A 63 6.05 -2.92 8.57
C ALA A 63 4.90 -2.19 7.86
N VAL A 64 4.67 -2.52 6.58
CA VAL A 64 3.52 -2.03 5.84
C VAL A 64 2.75 -3.25 5.39
N THR A 65 1.54 -3.43 5.92
CA THR A 65 0.79 -4.66 5.68
C THR A 65 -0.17 -4.51 4.50
N TRP A 66 -0.59 -5.63 3.94
CA TRP A 66 -1.54 -5.58 2.83
C TRP A 66 -2.87 -4.95 3.27
N GLN A 67 -3.25 -5.14 4.53
CA GLN A 67 -4.50 -4.56 5.02
C GLN A 67 -4.47 -3.04 4.94
N SER A 68 -3.31 -2.45 5.17
CA SER A 68 -3.16 -1.00 5.08
C SER A 68 -3.22 -0.52 3.64
N LEU A 69 -2.85 -1.38 2.70
CA LEU A 69 -2.77 -1.01 1.29
C LEU A 69 -4.01 -1.39 0.51
N CYS A 70 -4.87 -2.24 1.07
CA CYS A 70 -6.06 -2.72 0.40
C CYS A 70 -7.30 -2.52 1.27
N PRO A 71 -7.64 -1.26 1.59
CA PRO A 71 -8.77 -1.02 2.51
C PRO A 71 -10.10 -1.51 1.96
N GLU A 72 -10.30 -1.42 0.66
CA GLU A 72 -11.55 -1.87 0.08
C GLU A 72 -11.68 -3.39 0.14
N LEU A 73 -10.60 -4.10 -0.18
CA LEU A 73 -10.58 -5.54 -0.08
C LEU A 73 -10.82 -5.98 1.36
N LEU A 74 -10.15 -5.32 2.29
CA LEU A 74 -10.31 -5.64 3.71
C LEU A 74 -11.75 -5.46 4.15
N ARG A 75 -12.38 -4.38 3.71
CA ARG A 75 -13.77 -4.12 4.04
C ARG A 75 -14.67 -5.23 3.52
N LYS A 76 -14.43 -5.67 2.29
CA LYS A 76 -15.23 -6.73 1.70
C LYS A 76 -15.06 -8.05 2.43
N ILE A 77 -13.84 -8.35 2.85
CA ILE A 77 -13.58 -9.57 3.59
C ILE A 77 -14.31 -9.53 4.93
N ARG A 78 -14.29 -8.39 5.60
CA ARG A 78 -14.97 -8.24 6.87
C ARG A 78 -16.47 -8.37 6.74
N GLU A 79 -17.02 -7.82 5.66
CA GLU A 79 -18.46 -7.94 5.42
C GLU A 79 -18.86 -9.39 5.19
N THR A 80 -18.06 -10.11 4.42
CA THR A 80 -18.32 -11.53 4.18
C THR A 80 -18.25 -12.32 5.46
N ASP A 81 -17.27 -11.99 6.30
CA ASP A 81 -17.06 -12.71 7.52
C ASP A 81 -18.18 -12.48 8.53
N SER A 82 -18.94 -11.40 8.36
CA SER A 82 -20.04 -11.08 9.25
C SER A 82 -21.31 -11.85 8.93
N LEU A 83 -21.39 -12.52 7.80
CA LEU A 83 -22.62 -13.19 7.37
C LEU A 83 -22.87 -14.51 8.09
#